data_f5402e8efe2598e1eb7c55782c503140
#
_entry.id   f5402e8efe2598e1eb7c55782c503140
#
_cell.length_a   1.000
_cell.length_b   1.000
_cell.length_c   1.000
_cell.angle_alpha   90.00
_cell.angle_beta   90.00
_cell.angle_gamma   90.00
#
_symmetry.space_group_name_H-M   'P 1'
#
loop_
_entity.id
_entity.type
_entity.pdbx_description
1 polymer ?
#
loop_
_entity_poly.entity_id
_entity_poly.type
_entity_poly.pdbx_seq_one_letter_code
_entity_poly.pdbx_strand_id
1 'polypeptide(L)'
;NVEAVRQSLERISWVRHAEVRRRWPSSLELRIEEHEPAAQWGEGAGQLLNTHGEVFTAVMAQPVPLPVLHGPQAVAPDMLGYYREAVDILQPLGRLPRVLTVSPRLAVQLRLDDGMVVELGRQQPKVPVRLRLQRFVEHYPAVLSVAKQRPSVVDMRYPNGFALRVAAAQVHVTESKGKQ
;
A
#
# COMPACT_ATOMS: atom_id res chain seq x y z
N ASN A 1 -36.19 -17.40 10.46
CA ASN A 1 -34.93 -18.14 10.50
C ASN A 1 -33.78 -17.19 10.77
N VAL A 2 -33.12 -17.33 11.92
CA VAL A 2 -32.02 -16.47 12.39
C VAL A 2 -30.86 -16.50 11.39
N GLU A 3 -30.58 -17.65 10.81
CA GLU A 3 -29.50 -17.81 9.83
C GLU A 3 -29.75 -17.03 8.53
N ALA A 4 -31.00 -16.99 8.05
CA ALA A 4 -31.33 -16.19 6.87
C ALA A 4 -31.17 -14.69 7.11
N VAL A 5 -31.46 -14.20 8.33
CA VAL A 5 -31.26 -12.82 8.74
C VAL A 5 -29.76 -12.49 8.78
N ARG A 6 -28.94 -13.35 9.38
CA ARG A 6 -27.48 -13.22 9.43
C ARG A 6 -26.89 -13.10 8.02
N GLN A 7 -27.23 -14.05 7.14
CA GLN A 7 -26.76 -14.05 5.75
C GLN A 7 -27.20 -12.80 4.96
N SER A 8 -28.40 -12.29 5.23
CA SER A 8 -28.87 -11.06 4.60
C SER A 8 -28.08 -9.84 5.06
N LEU A 9 -27.71 -9.78 6.34
CA LEU A 9 -26.88 -8.72 6.89
C LEU A 9 -25.44 -8.77 6.33
N GLU A 10 -24.84 -9.95 6.23
CA GLU A 10 -23.48 -10.14 5.71
C GLU A 10 -23.37 -9.91 4.19
N ARG A 11 -24.48 -9.76 3.45
CA ARG A 11 -24.49 -9.29 2.05
C ARG A 11 -24.35 -7.77 1.91
N ILE A 12 -24.52 -7.03 2.99
CA ILE A 12 -24.31 -5.57 2.99
C ILE A 12 -22.81 -5.32 2.91
N SER A 13 -22.38 -4.55 1.93
CA SER A 13 -20.95 -4.34 1.58
C SER A 13 -20.06 -3.93 2.75
N TRP A 14 -20.62 -3.19 3.72
CA TRP A 14 -19.87 -2.70 4.87
C TRP A 14 -19.92 -3.63 6.07
N VAL A 15 -20.75 -4.68 6.05
CA VAL A 15 -20.86 -5.64 7.15
C VAL A 15 -19.79 -6.72 6.99
N ARG A 16 -18.84 -6.75 7.93
CA ARG A 16 -17.82 -7.78 8.01
C ARG A 16 -18.35 -9.05 8.62
N HIS A 17 -19.09 -8.92 9.72
CA HIS A 17 -19.66 -10.04 10.45
C HIS A 17 -20.97 -9.64 11.12
N ALA A 18 -21.93 -10.57 11.19
CA ALA A 18 -23.20 -10.39 11.88
C ALA A 18 -23.51 -11.55 12.83
N GLU A 19 -23.78 -11.23 14.08
CA GLU A 19 -24.36 -12.19 15.04
C GLU A 19 -25.83 -11.89 15.20
N VAL A 20 -26.67 -12.92 15.11
CA VAL A 20 -28.13 -12.82 15.32
C VAL A 20 -28.53 -13.83 16.38
N ARG A 21 -29.07 -13.36 17.50
CA ARG A 21 -29.53 -14.19 18.62
C ARG A 21 -31.01 -13.96 18.89
N ARG A 22 -31.73 -15.05 19.18
CA ARG A 22 -33.12 -14.92 19.68
C ARG A 22 -33.10 -14.52 21.15
N ARG A 23 -33.86 -13.49 21.47
CA ARG A 23 -34.25 -13.13 22.82
C ARG A 23 -35.71 -13.44 23.04
N TRP A 24 -35.96 -14.33 24.00
CA TRP A 24 -37.33 -14.71 24.38
C TRP A 24 -38.08 -13.50 24.98
N PRO A 25 -39.42 -13.30 24.74
CA PRO A 25 -40.33 -14.19 24.00
C PRO A 25 -40.33 -13.96 22.46
N SER A 26 -40.02 -12.79 21.94
CA SER A 26 -40.28 -12.49 20.52
C SER A 26 -39.35 -11.45 19.91
N SER A 27 -38.11 -11.30 20.42
CA SER A 27 -37.15 -10.32 19.91
C SER A 27 -35.90 -10.98 19.33
N LEU A 28 -35.21 -10.24 18.48
CA LEU A 28 -33.88 -10.59 17.96
C LEU A 28 -32.87 -9.57 18.47
N GLU A 29 -31.75 -10.06 18.92
CA GLU A 29 -30.56 -9.26 19.22
C GLU A 29 -29.60 -9.39 18.05
N LEU A 30 -29.19 -8.22 17.50
CA LEU A 30 -28.25 -8.14 16.39
C LEU A 30 -26.97 -7.48 16.88
N ARG A 31 -25.81 -8.09 16.56
CA ARG A 31 -24.51 -7.49 16.73
C ARG A 31 -23.83 -7.46 15.36
N ILE A 32 -23.46 -6.29 14.90
CA ILE A 32 -22.86 -6.06 13.58
C ILE A 32 -21.45 -5.55 13.80
N GLU A 33 -20.51 -6.14 13.10
CA GLU A 33 -19.14 -5.66 12.94
C GLU A 33 -18.99 -5.12 11.52
N GLU A 34 -18.58 -3.87 11.39
CA GLU A 34 -18.36 -3.24 10.09
C GLU A 34 -16.90 -3.38 9.64
N HIS A 35 -16.66 -3.36 8.32
CA HIS A 35 -15.33 -3.22 7.78
C HIS A 35 -14.77 -1.83 8.10
N GLU A 36 -13.53 -1.79 8.60
CA GLU A 36 -12.77 -0.57 8.77
C GLU A 36 -11.70 -0.49 7.67
N PRO A 37 -11.81 0.45 6.71
CA PRO A 37 -10.89 0.51 5.58
C PRO A 37 -9.52 1.00 6.02
N ALA A 38 -8.47 0.25 5.68
CA ALA A 38 -7.06 0.57 5.92
C ALA A 38 -6.33 1.03 4.65
N ALA A 39 -6.76 0.56 3.47
CA ALA A 39 -6.17 0.90 2.18
C ALA A 39 -7.17 0.73 1.05
N GLN A 40 -6.88 1.34 -0.09
CA GLN A 40 -7.46 0.96 -1.38
C GLN A 40 -6.76 -0.30 -1.88
N TRP A 41 -7.48 -1.21 -2.53
CA TRP A 41 -6.94 -2.45 -3.06
C TRP A 41 -6.90 -2.42 -4.58
N GLY A 42 -5.70 -2.56 -5.15
CA GLY A 42 -5.51 -2.58 -6.59
C GLY A 42 -5.77 -1.23 -7.26
N GLU A 43 -5.91 -1.27 -8.58
CA GLU A 43 -6.19 -0.09 -9.42
C GLU A 43 -7.69 0.12 -9.65
N GLY A 44 -8.51 -0.84 -9.22
CA GLY A 44 -9.96 -0.82 -9.41
C GLY A 44 -10.70 0.09 -8.42
N ALA A 45 -11.64 0.86 -8.92
CA ALA A 45 -12.52 1.65 -8.04
C ALA A 45 -13.41 0.73 -7.18
N GLY A 46 -13.49 1.02 -5.89
CA GLY A 46 -14.41 0.36 -4.96
C GLY A 46 -13.89 -0.91 -4.30
N GLN A 47 -12.65 -1.35 -4.58
CA GLN A 47 -12.00 -2.39 -3.79
C GLN A 47 -11.19 -1.78 -2.66
N LEU A 48 -11.41 -2.27 -1.46
CA LEU A 48 -10.80 -1.81 -0.22
C LEU A 48 -10.16 -2.99 0.52
N LEU A 49 -9.16 -2.68 1.33
CA LEU A 49 -8.56 -3.59 2.29
C LEU A 49 -8.92 -3.10 3.69
N ASN A 50 -9.46 -3.99 4.54
CA ASN A 50 -9.78 -3.62 5.91
C ASN A 50 -8.57 -3.77 6.85
N THR A 51 -8.75 -3.36 8.11
CA THR A 51 -7.71 -3.45 9.15
C THR A 51 -7.30 -4.87 9.51
N HIS A 52 -8.07 -5.89 9.08
CA HIS A 52 -7.78 -7.31 9.25
C HIS A 52 -7.02 -7.92 8.06
N GLY A 53 -6.79 -7.12 6.98
CA GLY A 53 -6.14 -7.63 5.77
C GLY A 53 -7.08 -8.37 4.81
N GLU A 54 -8.39 -8.15 4.94
CA GLU A 54 -9.42 -8.75 4.07
C GLU A 54 -9.82 -7.77 2.99
N VAL A 55 -9.88 -8.25 1.74
CA VAL A 55 -10.35 -7.45 0.60
C VAL A 55 -11.87 -7.49 0.53
N PHE A 56 -12.49 -6.33 0.43
CA PHE A 56 -13.93 -6.19 0.29
C PHE A 56 -14.28 -5.11 -0.74
N THR A 57 -15.51 -5.10 -1.21
CA THR A 57 -15.99 -4.14 -2.20
C THR A 57 -17.02 -3.23 -1.56
N ALA A 58 -16.73 -1.94 -1.49
CA ALA A 58 -17.64 -0.92 -0.97
C ALA A 58 -17.31 0.46 -1.53
N VAL A 59 -18.29 1.35 -1.47
CA VAL A 59 -18.13 2.76 -1.81
C VAL A 59 -18.04 3.57 -0.53
N MET A 60 -16.98 4.36 -0.38
CA MET A 60 -16.85 5.27 0.75
C MET A 60 -17.76 6.48 0.55
N ALA A 61 -18.55 6.83 1.57
CA ALA A 61 -19.44 7.98 1.55
C ALA A 61 -18.67 9.32 1.44
N GLN A 62 -17.45 9.34 2.00
CA GLN A 62 -16.54 10.48 1.93
C GLN A 62 -15.14 9.98 1.51
N PRO A 63 -14.44 10.69 0.62
CA PRO A 63 -13.09 10.33 0.24
C PRO A 63 -12.14 10.52 1.42
N VAL A 64 -11.50 9.43 1.85
CA VAL A 64 -10.42 9.43 2.83
C VAL A 64 -9.10 9.15 2.09
N PRO A 65 -8.01 9.87 2.37
CA PRO A 65 -6.72 9.65 1.72
C PRO A 65 -6.09 8.34 2.23
N LEU A 66 -6.53 7.22 1.68
CA LEU A 66 -5.96 5.90 1.97
C LEU A 66 -4.76 5.61 1.07
N PRO A 67 -3.77 4.85 1.56
CA PRO A 67 -2.72 4.30 0.71
C PRO A 67 -3.31 3.29 -0.28
N VAL A 68 -2.58 3.00 -1.35
CA VAL A 68 -2.95 1.97 -2.33
C VAL A 68 -2.05 0.75 -2.13
N LEU A 69 -2.63 -0.43 -1.96
CA LEU A 69 -1.94 -1.70 -1.94
C LEU A 69 -2.33 -2.50 -3.18
N HIS A 70 -1.35 -2.96 -3.95
CA HIS A 70 -1.56 -3.69 -5.19
C HIS A 70 -0.72 -4.95 -5.22
N GLY A 71 -1.36 -6.11 -5.40
CA GLY A 71 -0.68 -7.40 -5.44
C GLY A 71 -1.63 -8.59 -5.48
N PRO A 72 -1.10 -9.82 -5.35
CA PRO A 72 -1.92 -11.02 -5.25
C PRO A 72 -2.78 -10.98 -3.98
N GLN A 73 -4.08 -11.25 -4.12
CA GLN A 73 -5.02 -11.20 -2.99
C GLN A 73 -4.63 -12.17 -1.86
N ALA A 74 -4.00 -13.30 -2.18
CA ALA A 74 -3.57 -14.28 -1.19
C ALA A 74 -2.57 -13.73 -0.16
N VAL A 75 -1.81 -12.67 -0.51
CA VAL A 75 -0.82 -12.04 0.38
C VAL A 75 -1.29 -10.69 0.93
N ALA A 76 -2.56 -10.35 0.77
CA ALA A 76 -3.11 -9.09 1.24
C ALA A 76 -2.89 -8.82 2.74
N PRO A 77 -3.07 -9.79 3.66
CA PRO A 77 -2.76 -9.60 5.08
C PRO A 77 -1.29 -9.27 5.33
N ASP A 78 -0.37 -9.97 4.65
CA ASP A 78 1.07 -9.73 4.77
C ASP A 78 1.45 -8.35 4.22
N MET A 79 0.83 -7.93 3.12
CA MET A 79 1.04 -6.61 2.53
C MET A 79 0.64 -5.48 3.49
N LEU A 80 -0.45 -5.63 4.21
CA LEU A 80 -0.85 -4.68 5.24
C LEU A 80 0.18 -4.59 6.36
N GLY A 81 0.76 -5.72 6.76
CA GLY A 81 1.88 -5.79 7.71
C GLY A 81 3.11 -5.03 7.19
N TYR A 82 3.55 -5.32 5.96
CA TYR A 82 4.68 -4.63 5.33
C TYR A 82 4.44 -3.11 5.20
N TYR A 83 3.22 -2.71 4.87
CA TYR A 83 2.87 -1.30 4.79
C TYR A 83 3.02 -0.60 6.15
N ARG A 84 2.50 -1.19 7.23
CA ARG A 84 2.62 -0.64 8.59
C ARG A 84 4.07 -0.52 9.03
N GLU A 85 4.87 -1.58 8.82
CA GLU A 85 6.32 -1.54 9.08
C GLU A 85 7.02 -0.45 8.25
N ALA A 86 6.65 -0.27 7.00
CA ALA A 86 7.22 0.76 6.14
C ALA A 86 6.92 2.17 6.63
N VAL A 87 5.71 2.43 7.14
CA VAL A 87 5.36 3.72 7.76
C VAL A 87 6.28 4.02 8.93
N ASP A 88 6.48 3.05 9.83
CA ASP A 88 7.33 3.22 11.01
C ASP A 88 8.81 3.44 10.62
N ILE A 89 9.33 2.64 9.68
CA ILE A 89 10.72 2.73 9.24
C ILE A 89 11.01 4.05 8.53
N LEU A 90 10.06 4.59 7.76
CA LEU A 90 10.24 5.83 6.99
C LEU A 90 10.00 7.10 7.82
N GLN A 91 9.47 6.97 9.05
CA GLN A 91 9.17 8.10 9.93
C GLN A 91 10.37 9.06 10.13
N PRO A 92 11.62 8.58 10.36
CA PRO A 92 12.77 9.47 10.53
C PRO A 92 13.07 10.37 9.32
N LEU A 93 12.64 9.96 8.13
CA LEU A 93 12.79 10.76 6.90
C LEU A 93 11.63 11.73 6.68
N GLY A 94 10.58 11.69 7.51
CA GLY A 94 9.35 12.44 7.30
C GLY A 94 8.63 12.04 6.00
N ARG A 95 8.79 10.78 5.56
CA ARG A 95 8.21 10.25 4.32
C ARG A 95 7.12 9.24 4.60
N LEU A 96 6.11 9.23 3.73
CA LEU A 96 5.00 8.28 3.80
C LEU A 96 4.96 7.41 2.54
N PRO A 97 4.81 6.08 2.68
CA PRO A 97 4.53 5.24 1.54
C PRO A 97 3.08 5.51 1.07
N ARG A 98 2.90 5.83 -0.22
CA ARG A 98 1.59 6.07 -0.82
C ARG A 98 1.07 4.85 -1.57
N VAL A 99 1.98 4.09 -2.18
CA VAL A 99 1.64 2.86 -2.89
C VAL A 99 2.62 1.77 -2.49
N LEU A 100 2.10 0.61 -2.12
CA LEU A 100 2.87 -0.61 -1.93
C LEU A 100 2.42 -1.61 -3.00
N THR A 101 3.37 -2.06 -3.81
CA THR A 101 3.11 -3.06 -4.85
C THR A 101 3.88 -4.34 -4.54
N VAL A 102 3.20 -5.46 -4.61
CA VAL A 102 3.81 -6.80 -4.58
C VAL A 102 3.54 -7.47 -5.92
N SER A 103 4.60 -7.78 -6.64
CA SER A 103 4.48 -8.44 -7.94
C SER A 103 3.98 -9.90 -7.79
N PRO A 104 3.52 -10.56 -8.88
CA PRO A 104 3.18 -12.00 -8.83
C PRO A 104 4.35 -12.89 -8.40
N ARG A 105 5.60 -12.41 -8.53
CA ARG A 105 6.81 -13.09 -8.05
C ARG A 105 7.20 -12.67 -6.63
N LEU A 106 6.31 -12.02 -5.90
CA LEU A 106 6.47 -11.56 -4.53
C LEU A 106 7.61 -10.55 -4.33
N ALA A 107 7.94 -9.76 -5.35
CA ALA A 107 8.86 -8.64 -5.22
C ALA A 107 8.11 -7.39 -4.74
N VAL A 108 8.64 -6.74 -3.71
CA VAL A 108 8.05 -5.58 -3.05
C VAL A 108 8.66 -4.29 -3.58
N GLN A 109 7.78 -3.33 -3.87
CA GLN A 109 8.12 -1.98 -4.31
C GLN A 109 7.29 -0.98 -3.50
N LEU A 110 7.89 0.12 -3.10
CA LEU A 110 7.21 1.26 -2.47
C LEU A 110 7.29 2.48 -3.36
N ARG A 111 6.19 3.23 -3.45
CA ARG A 111 6.20 4.61 -3.96
C ARG A 111 5.91 5.55 -2.79
N LEU A 112 6.81 6.49 -2.57
CA LEU A 112 6.71 7.47 -1.51
C LEU A 112 5.84 8.67 -1.90
N ASP A 113 5.52 9.50 -0.93
CA ASP A 113 4.69 10.71 -1.08
C ASP A 113 5.30 11.78 -2.02
N ASP A 114 6.62 11.73 -2.23
CA ASP A 114 7.35 12.59 -3.17
C ASP A 114 7.49 11.99 -4.58
N GLY A 115 6.89 10.82 -4.82
CA GLY A 115 6.93 10.10 -6.08
C GLY A 115 8.14 9.18 -6.26
N MET A 116 9.11 9.19 -5.34
CA MET A 116 10.26 8.29 -5.39
C MET A 116 9.82 6.84 -5.26
N VAL A 117 10.39 5.96 -6.09
CA VAL A 117 10.17 4.53 -6.04
C VAL A 117 11.36 3.83 -5.37
N VAL A 118 11.08 2.99 -4.39
CA VAL A 118 12.06 2.17 -3.69
C VAL A 118 11.81 0.70 -4.04
N GLU A 119 12.74 0.11 -4.78
CA GLU A 119 12.72 -1.31 -5.16
C GLU A 119 13.35 -2.15 -4.06
N LEU A 120 12.54 -2.92 -3.37
CA LEU A 120 12.98 -3.74 -2.23
C LEU A 120 13.21 -5.20 -2.60
N GLY A 121 12.58 -5.68 -3.68
CA GLY A 121 12.70 -7.07 -4.14
C GLY A 121 11.94 -8.06 -3.25
N ARG A 122 12.25 -9.35 -3.41
CA ARG A 122 11.54 -10.41 -2.71
C ARG A 122 12.02 -10.56 -1.26
N GLN A 123 11.12 -11.01 -0.40
CA GLN A 123 11.44 -11.44 0.96
C GLN A 123 12.47 -12.58 0.91
N GLN A 124 13.54 -12.44 1.68
CA GLN A 124 14.60 -13.45 1.80
C GLN A 124 14.93 -13.67 3.28
N PRO A 125 15.18 -14.93 3.74
CA PRO A 125 15.45 -15.21 5.15
C PRO A 125 16.65 -14.44 5.70
N LYS A 126 17.74 -14.33 4.91
CA LYS A 126 18.99 -13.67 5.33
C LYS A 126 18.90 -12.13 5.27
N VAL A 127 18.16 -11.59 4.32
CA VAL A 127 18.01 -10.14 4.11
C VAL A 127 16.53 -9.83 3.85
N PRO A 128 15.73 -9.74 4.89
CA PRO A 128 14.31 -9.43 4.77
C PRO A 128 14.08 -8.02 4.20
N VAL A 129 12.91 -7.83 3.58
CA VAL A 129 12.51 -6.56 2.95
C VAL A 129 12.64 -5.39 3.93
N ARG A 130 12.26 -5.56 5.18
CA ARG A 130 12.37 -4.53 6.21
C ARG A 130 13.80 -4.04 6.43
N LEU A 131 14.80 -4.94 6.41
CA LEU A 131 16.21 -4.55 6.57
C LEU A 131 16.72 -3.76 5.37
N ARG A 132 16.24 -4.07 4.15
CA ARG A 132 16.56 -3.26 2.97
C ARG A 132 15.97 -1.87 3.06
N LEU A 133 14.75 -1.73 3.57
CA LEU A 133 14.13 -0.43 3.79
C LEU A 133 14.84 0.36 4.90
N GLN A 134 15.24 -0.28 5.99
CA GLN A 134 16.05 0.36 7.04
C GLN A 134 17.37 0.87 6.48
N ARG A 135 18.07 0.05 5.68
CA ARG A 135 19.31 0.47 5.01
C ARG A 135 19.09 1.63 4.05
N PHE A 136 17.95 1.69 3.35
CA PHE A 136 17.58 2.86 2.55
C PHE A 136 17.50 4.12 3.42
N VAL A 137 16.83 4.05 4.56
CA VAL A 137 16.70 5.20 5.50
C VAL A 137 18.06 5.66 5.99
N GLU A 138 18.94 4.74 6.36
CA GLU A 138 20.31 5.05 6.83
C GLU A 138 21.16 5.76 5.77
N HIS A 139 21.01 5.37 4.50
CA HIS A 139 21.82 5.91 3.40
C HIS A 139 21.15 7.06 2.64
N TYR A 140 19.89 7.38 2.92
CA TYR A 140 19.14 8.40 2.21
C TYR A 140 19.83 9.79 2.19
N PRO A 141 20.42 10.29 3.27
CA PRO A 141 21.17 11.55 3.24
C PRO A 141 22.35 11.51 2.27
N ALA A 142 23.08 10.38 2.22
CA ALA A 142 24.18 10.20 1.27
C ALA A 142 23.69 10.13 -0.17
N VAL A 143 22.54 9.48 -0.42
CA VAL A 143 21.89 9.42 -1.73
C VAL A 143 21.60 10.83 -2.25
N LEU A 144 21.05 11.70 -1.41
CA LEU A 144 20.74 13.08 -1.78
C LEU A 144 22.00 13.93 -2.03
N SER A 145 23.11 13.66 -1.32
CA SER A 145 24.35 14.42 -1.48
C SER A 145 25.12 14.06 -2.76
N VAL A 146 25.04 12.79 -3.21
CA VAL A 146 25.72 12.30 -4.40
C VAL A 146 24.92 12.58 -5.66
N ALA A 147 23.61 12.48 -5.58
CA ALA A 147 22.73 12.76 -6.70
C ALA A 147 22.58 14.27 -6.89
N LYS A 148 23.17 14.82 -7.96
CA LYS A 148 22.96 16.24 -8.37
C LYS A 148 21.48 16.57 -8.61
N GLN A 149 20.67 15.57 -8.85
CA GLN A 149 19.23 15.65 -9.00
C GLN A 149 18.56 14.57 -8.13
N ARG A 150 17.34 14.84 -7.68
CA ARG A 150 16.57 13.88 -6.86
C ARG A 150 16.36 12.59 -7.65
N PRO A 151 16.74 11.43 -7.13
CA PRO A 151 16.52 10.16 -7.81
C PRO A 151 15.02 9.85 -7.89
N SER A 152 14.59 9.33 -9.03
CA SER A 152 13.23 8.83 -9.23
C SER A 152 13.05 7.40 -8.75
N VAL A 153 14.12 6.60 -8.80
CA VAL A 153 14.13 5.21 -8.36
C VAL A 153 15.40 4.92 -7.56
N VAL A 154 15.24 4.25 -6.44
CA VAL A 154 16.34 3.70 -5.63
C VAL A 154 16.16 2.19 -5.56
N ASP A 155 17.13 1.45 -6.08
CA ASP A 155 17.10 -0.01 -6.10
C ASP A 155 17.97 -0.58 -4.97
N MET A 156 17.28 -1.14 -3.95
CA MET A 156 17.88 -1.70 -2.73
C MET A 156 18.08 -3.22 -2.80
N ARG A 157 17.88 -3.85 -3.97
CA ARG A 157 17.99 -5.31 -4.12
C ARG A 157 19.42 -5.84 -4.01
N TYR A 158 20.42 -4.99 -4.23
CA TYR A 158 21.82 -5.36 -4.16
C TYR A 158 22.28 -5.56 -2.71
N PRO A 159 23.04 -6.65 -2.40
CA PRO A 159 23.45 -6.95 -1.01
C PRO A 159 24.40 -5.89 -0.43
N ASN A 160 25.31 -5.32 -1.24
CA ASN A 160 26.39 -4.45 -0.79
C ASN A 160 26.28 -3.01 -1.30
N GLY A 161 25.10 -2.59 -1.73
CA GLY A 161 24.92 -1.25 -2.29
C GLY A 161 23.50 -0.98 -2.73
N PHE A 162 23.33 0.09 -3.47
CA PHE A 162 22.06 0.46 -4.10
C PHE A 162 22.36 1.12 -5.46
N ALA A 163 21.40 1.04 -6.38
CA ALA A 163 21.47 1.73 -7.65
C ALA A 163 20.46 2.88 -7.69
N LEU A 164 20.85 3.99 -8.29
CA LEU A 164 20.02 5.18 -8.45
C LEU A 164 19.66 5.36 -9.92
N ARG A 165 18.40 5.67 -10.17
CA ARG A 165 17.94 6.19 -11.45
C ARG A 165 17.45 7.63 -11.25
N VAL A 166 18.05 8.54 -11.96
CA VAL A 166 17.62 9.94 -12.01
C VAL A 166 16.73 10.10 -13.25
N ALA A 167 15.63 10.84 -13.15
CA ALA A 167 14.83 11.15 -14.31
C ALA A 167 15.69 11.99 -15.28
N ALA A 168 15.80 11.54 -16.55
CA ALA A 168 16.46 12.34 -17.57
C ALA A 168 15.67 13.64 -17.72
N ALA A 169 16.35 14.79 -17.59
CA ALA A 169 15.75 16.08 -17.89
C ALA A 169 15.27 16.05 -19.34
N GLN A 170 13.97 16.21 -19.55
CA GLN A 170 13.44 16.44 -20.90
C GLN A 170 13.96 17.78 -21.37
N VAL A 171 15.02 17.78 -22.16
CA VAL A 171 15.47 18.97 -22.89
C VAL A 171 14.47 19.18 -24.01
N HIS A 172 13.51 20.06 -23.79
CA HIS A 172 12.74 20.63 -24.90
C HIS A 172 13.68 21.51 -25.72
N VAL A 173 14.24 20.97 -26.79
CA VAL A 173 14.88 21.76 -27.84
C VAL A 173 13.75 22.46 -28.60
N THR A 174 13.47 23.69 -28.27
CA THR A 174 12.69 24.58 -29.13
C THR A 174 13.58 24.94 -30.34
N GLU A 175 13.31 24.29 -31.47
CA GLU A 175 13.83 24.78 -32.76
C GLU A 175 13.26 26.19 -33.02
N SER A 176 14.09 27.18 -32.84
CA SER A 176 13.86 28.52 -33.33
C SER A 176 13.92 28.45 -34.87
N LYS A 177 12.75 28.40 -35.51
CA LYS A 177 12.67 28.69 -36.96
C LYS A 177 13.06 30.14 -37.19
N GLY A 178 14.30 30.36 -37.61
CA GLY A 178 14.72 31.61 -38.19
C GLY A 178 13.91 31.92 -39.45
N LYS A 179 13.20 33.06 -39.43
CA LYS A 179 12.66 33.67 -40.63
C LYS A 179 13.80 34.34 -41.38
N GLN A 180 14.00 33.94 -42.62
CA GLN A 180 14.49 34.81 -43.66
C GLN A 180 13.30 35.45 -44.37
#